data_7edbe76835790b1d4db3dffa12fc4787
#
_entry.id   7edbe76835790b1d4db3dffa12fc4787
#
_cell.length_a   1.000
_cell.length_b   1.000
_cell.length_c   1.000
_cell.angle_alpha   90.00
_cell.angle_beta   90.00
_cell.angle_gamma   90.00
#
_symmetry.space_group_name_H-M   'P 1'
#
loop_
_entity.id
_entity.type
_entity.pdbx_description
1 polymer ?
#
loop_
_entity_poly.entity_id
_entity_poly.type
_entity_poly.pdbx_seq_one_letter_code
_entity_poly.pdbx_strand_id
1 'polypeptide(L)'
;MSKIGSKICKNKNLKWLRDFLAPYTKRAYIVGGCVRDAMLGKKISDFDVEIYGIDPAKFDALMAQIGACGVGKNYFVYKFKNFDLSLPRTENKTGEGHKAFEVAYADDERAASLRRDFTINAMMINIFDGSFLDFYGGERDLKRGILRHIDDEKFAEDSLRVLRAVQFSARLNFRIARDSLRLMKCLSISDLSRERINGELMKLFGAKFQEVGFLYLYKLGLLGKIFGLNLSREEAEKFAVKLKSAVKFLPKQNGKKDEREFLYLLNGYFGVRNFYDLGLPKSFEACVKEPFFSRRPSDGELLKIALDKPLKNWLGLNSPSLIKRAKNLGVYEAKFEPAIDTAEILKQGFKGAAIGAEIRRRQDLAIKERLAKPSV
;
A
#
# COMPACT_ATOMS: atom_id res chain seq x y z
N MET A 1 2.23 34.37 -6.35
CA MET A 1 2.29 33.26 -5.36
C MET A 1 1.10 32.34 -5.61
N SER A 2 1.33 31.04 -5.80
CA SER A 2 0.23 30.08 -5.94
C SER A 2 -0.57 29.98 -4.63
N LYS A 3 -1.87 29.66 -4.70
CA LYS A 3 -2.71 29.47 -3.51
C LYS A 3 -2.10 28.43 -2.53
N ILE A 4 -1.40 27.45 -3.07
CA ILE A 4 -0.72 26.41 -2.28
C ILE A 4 0.58 26.95 -1.66
N GLY A 5 1.39 27.71 -2.40
CA GLY A 5 2.59 28.35 -1.87
C GLY A 5 2.26 29.23 -0.68
N SER A 6 1.20 30.08 -0.77
CA SER A 6 0.73 30.89 0.35
C SER A 6 0.34 30.06 1.58
N LYS A 7 -0.31 28.88 1.36
CA LYS A 7 -0.68 27.98 2.45
C LYS A 7 0.54 27.35 3.13
N ILE A 8 1.58 27.01 2.35
CA ILE A 8 2.84 26.45 2.87
C ILE A 8 3.58 27.51 3.68
N CYS A 9 3.74 28.73 3.17
CA CYS A 9 4.40 29.81 3.90
C CYS A 9 3.71 30.13 5.24
N LYS A 10 2.40 30.00 5.32
CA LYS A 10 1.62 30.24 6.55
C LYS A 10 1.60 29.04 7.50
N ASN A 11 2.19 27.90 7.13
CA ASN A 11 2.17 26.70 7.96
C ASN A 11 3.04 26.92 9.22
N LYS A 12 2.40 26.80 10.39
CA LYS A 12 3.06 27.03 11.69
C LYS A 12 4.20 26.03 11.97
N ASN A 13 4.08 24.79 11.50
CA ASN A 13 5.10 23.77 11.69
C ASN A 13 6.41 24.13 10.95
N LEU A 14 6.31 24.85 9.81
CA LEU A 14 7.47 25.29 9.04
C LEU A 14 8.09 26.59 9.54
N LYS A 15 7.43 27.32 10.47
CA LYS A 15 7.95 28.59 10.98
C LYS A 15 9.30 28.40 11.64
N TRP A 16 9.40 27.45 12.56
CA TRP A 16 10.66 27.14 13.23
C TRP A 16 11.79 26.82 12.22
N LEU A 17 11.51 25.98 11.20
CA LEU A 17 12.51 25.62 10.21
C LEU A 17 12.97 26.82 9.36
N ARG A 18 12.05 27.72 9.00
CA ARG A 18 12.39 28.97 8.30
C ARG A 18 13.28 29.86 9.16
N ASP A 19 12.89 30.06 10.43
CA ASP A 19 13.65 30.90 11.35
C ASP A 19 15.07 30.35 11.57
N PHE A 20 15.19 29.01 11.69
CA PHE A 20 16.49 28.32 11.83
C PHE A 20 17.38 28.44 10.57
N LEU A 21 16.80 28.26 9.37
CA LEU A 21 17.57 28.28 8.12
C LEU A 21 17.83 29.67 7.58
N ALA A 22 17.06 30.67 8.00
CA ALA A 22 17.13 32.04 7.44
C ALA A 22 18.52 32.69 7.42
N PRO A 23 19.42 32.45 8.42
CA PRO A 23 20.79 33.00 8.39
C PRO A 23 21.69 32.31 7.37
N TYR A 24 21.32 31.12 6.86
CA TYR A 24 22.21 30.29 6.04
C TYR A 24 21.75 30.21 4.59
N THR A 25 20.44 30.07 4.36
CA THR A 25 19.87 29.96 3.00
C THR A 25 18.40 30.39 2.96
N LYS A 26 17.95 30.84 1.80
CA LYS A 26 16.53 31.00 1.45
C LYS A 26 16.06 29.96 0.43
N ARG A 27 16.96 29.06 0.02
CA ARG A 27 16.68 27.99 -0.94
C ARG A 27 16.39 26.69 -0.19
N ALA A 28 15.21 26.60 0.44
CA ALA A 28 14.72 25.39 1.08
C ALA A 28 13.30 25.08 0.58
N TYR A 29 13.08 23.86 0.13
CA TYR A 29 11.88 23.47 -0.58
C TYR A 29 11.25 22.24 0.05
N ILE A 30 9.93 22.27 0.24
CA ILE A 30 9.15 21.03 0.38
C ILE A 30 9.16 20.32 -0.96
N VAL A 31 9.33 19.00 -0.94
CA VAL A 31 9.53 18.20 -2.15
C VAL A 31 8.69 16.91 -2.15
N GLY A 32 8.59 16.26 -3.31
CA GLY A 32 8.09 14.91 -3.43
C GLY A 32 6.62 14.72 -3.12
N GLY A 33 6.34 13.70 -2.32
CA GLY A 33 4.98 13.33 -1.92
C GLY A 33 4.24 14.43 -1.19
N CYS A 34 4.95 15.26 -0.41
CA CYS A 34 4.39 16.37 0.34
C CYS A 34 3.74 17.41 -0.57
N VAL A 35 4.42 17.80 -1.66
CA VAL A 35 3.88 18.76 -2.64
C VAL A 35 2.67 18.19 -3.35
N ARG A 36 2.79 16.96 -3.88
CA ARG A 36 1.68 16.25 -4.53
C ARG A 36 0.45 16.17 -3.62
N ASP A 37 0.63 15.76 -2.38
CA ASP A 37 -0.50 15.56 -1.46
C ASP A 37 -1.10 16.88 -1.01
N ALA A 38 -0.29 17.96 -0.86
CA ALA A 38 -0.78 19.32 -0.65
C ALA A 38 -1.65 19.80 -1.81
N MET A 39 -1.23 19.56 -3.06
CA MET A 39 -1.98 19.93 -4.26
C MET A 39 -3.28 19.13 -4.40
N LEU A 40 -3.33 17.90 -3.89
CA LEU A 40 -4.54 17.08 -3.80
C LEU A 40 -5.43 17.45 -2.60
N GLY A 41 -5.10 18.51 -1.85
CA GLY A 41 -5.88 18.96 -0.69
C GLY A 41 -5.75 18.08 0.55
N LYS A 42 -4.80 17.15 0.58
CA LYS A 42 -4.56 16.31 1.75
C LYS A 42 -3.77 17.07 2.82
N LYS A 43 -3.94 16.67 4.06
CA LYS A 43 -3.14 17.18 5.18
C LYS A 43 -1.72 16.59 5.10
N ILE A 44 -0.71 17.44 5.20
CA ILE A 44 0.68 17.04 5.33
C ILE A 44 0.96 16.84 6.82
N SER A 45 1.46 15.68 7.22
CA SER A 45 1.92 15.37 8.58
C SER A 45 3.44 15.41 8.69
N ASP A 46 4.12 14.89 7.67
CA ASP A 46 5.56 14.77 7.61
C ASP A 46 6.07 15.56 6.41
N PHE A 47 7.16 16.28 6.59
CA PHE A 47 7.70 17.21 5.60
C PHE A 47 9.05 16.72 5.09
N ASP A 48 9.11 16.37 3.81
CA ASP A 48 10.37 16.16 3.10
C ASP A 48 10.88 17.53 2.62
N VAL A 49 12.02 17.96 3.12
CA VAL A 49 12.61 19.28 2.79
C VAL A 49 14.01 19.12 2.23
N GLU A 50 14.23 19.60 1.01
CA GLU A 50 15.57 19.75 0.41
C GLU A 50 16.09 21.17 0.64
N ILE A 51 17.34 21.27 1.11
CA ILE A 51 17.99 22.52 1.52
C ILE A 51 19.21 22.75 0.64
N TYR A 52 19.21 23.86 -0.10
CA TYR A 52 20.20 24.24 -1.09
C TYR A 52 21.07 25.39 -0.60
N GLY A 53 22.25 25.58 -1.20
CA GLY A 53 23.18 26.68 -0.88
C GLY A 53 23.92 26.49 0.43
N ILE A 54 24.04 25.28 0.95
CA ILE A 54 24.82 24.95 2.15
C ILE A 54 25.72 23.77 1.79
N ASP A 55 27.03 23.89 2.08
CA ASP A 55 27.96 22.77 1.87
C ASP A 55 27.67 21.60 2.85
N PRO A 56 28.02 20.35 2.48
CA PRO A 56 27.71 19.19 3.30
C PRO A 56 28.26 19.24 4.73
N ALA A 57 29.49 19.74 4.93
CA ALA A 57 30.10 19.77 6.27
C ALA A 57 29.37 20.76 7.19
N LYS A 58 28.99 21.93 6.64
CA LYS A 58 28.17 22.89 7.37
C LYS A 58 26.77 22.39 7.65
N PHE A 59 26.16 21.66 6.69
CA PHE A 59 24.85 21.04 6.90
C PHE A 59 24.89 20.03 8.03
N ASP A 60 25.88 19.13 8.06
CA ASP A 60 26.06 18.14 9.13
C ASP A 60 26.20 18.82 10.50
N ALA A 61 26.97 19.90 10.59
CA ALA A 61 27.13 20.69 11.83
C ALA A 61 25.78 21.30 12.27
N LEU A 62 24.99 21.83 11.33
CA LEU A 62 23.67 22.38 11.64
C LEU A 62 22.69 21.30 12.10
N MET A 63 22.72 20.12 11.48
CA MET A 63 21.89 19.00 11.90
C MET A 63 22.26 18.48 13.29
N ALA A 64 23.55 18.42 13.60
CA ALA A 64 24.04 18.08 14.93
C ALA A 64 23.60 19.10 15.99
N GLN A 65 23.62 20.39 15.69
CA GLN A 65 23.18 21.48 16.59
C GLN A 65 21.73 21.32 17.05
N ILE A 66 20.85 20.83 16.17
CA ILE A 66 19.42 20.61 16.50
C ILE A 66 19.12 19.20 17.03
N GLY A 67 20.14 18.33 17.13
CA GLY A 67 19.96 16.94 17.55
C GLY A 67 19.21 16.08 16.54
N ALA A 68 19.34 16.36 15.24
CA ALA A 68 18.73 15.56 14.19
C ALA A 68 19.45 14.22 14.03
N CYS A 69 18.68 13.14 13.82
CA CYS A 69 19.22 11.81 13.65
C CYS A 69 19.53 11.54 12.17
N GLY A 70 20.79 11.26 11.83
CA GLY A 70 21.18 10.86 10.48
C GLY A 70 20.60 9.50 10.08
N VAL A 71 19.87 9.45 8.98
CA VAL A 71 19.29 8.23 8.41
C VAL A 71 19.99 7.95 7.09
N GLY A 72 21.15 7.27 7.17
CA GLY A 72 22.01 7.02 6.01
C GLY A 72 22.96 8.19 5.74
N LYS A 73 24.12 8.19 6.41
CA LYS A 73 25.15 9.22 6.27
C LYS A 73 25.58 9.51 4.82
N ASN A 74 25.54 8.47 3.96
CA ASN A 74 25.90 8.62 2.54
C ASN A 74 24.83 9.32 1.69
N TYR A 75 23.64 9.59 2.23
CA TYR A 75 22.53 10.19 1.49
C TYR A 75 22.16 11.59 1.96
N PHE A 76 22.91 12.17 2.92
CA PHE A 76 22.66 13.50 3.47
C PHE A 76 21.22 13.71 3.96
N VAL A 77 20.62 12.69 4.61
CA VAL A 77 19.24 12.73 5.11
C VAL A 77 19.23 12.63 6.62
N TYR A 78 18.55 13.58 7.25
CA TYR A 78 18.40 13.70 8.70
C TYR A 78 16.93 13.78 9.09
N LYS A 79 16.56 13.05 10.14
CA LYS A 79 15.23 13.13 10.75
C LYS A 79 15.23 14.04 11.96
N PHE A 80 14.32 14.99 11.97
CA PHE A 80 14.08 15.87 13.11
C PHE A 80 12.58 16.10 13.29
N LYS A 81 11.99 15.60 14.37
CA LYS A 81 10.54 15.65 14.60
C LYS A 81 9.78 15.05 13.40
N ASN A 82 8.94 15.84 12.76
CA ASN A 82 8.18 15.48 11.56
C ASN A 82 8.83 16.00 10.25
N PHE A 83 10.14 16.25 10.28
CA PHE A 83 10.90 16.67 9.12
C PHE A 83 11.91 15.59 8.71
N ASP A 84 11.95 15.29 7.42
CA ASP A 84 13.08 14.66 6.75
C ASP A 84 13.84 15.76 6.02
N LEU A 85 15.00 16.15 6.58
CA LEU A 85 15.83 17.24 6.07
C LEU A 85 16.96 16.67 5.24
N SER A 86 17.15 17.15 4.03
CA SER A 86 18.18 16.61 3.14
C SER A 86 18.87 17.70 2.33
N LEU A 87 20.13 17.44 1.94
CA LEU A 87 20.77 18.19 0.87
C LEU A 87 20.31 17.67 -0.50
N PRO A 88 20.34 18.54 -1.53
CA PRO A 88 20.13 18.12 -2.91
C PRO A 88 21.27 17.23 -3.38
N ARG A 89 20.92 16.23 -4.16
CA ARG A 89 21.91 15.27 -4.67
C ARG A 89 21.53 14.76 -6.05
N THR A 90 22.53 14.33 -6.79
CA THR A 90 22.38 13.44 -7.95
C THR A 90 22.72 12.03 -7.53
N GLU A 91 22.10 11.08 -8.20
CA GLU A 91 22.35 9.66 -8.01
C GLU A 91 22.69 9.07 -9.39
N ASN A 92 23.87 8.44 -9.51
CA ASN A 92 24.28 7.75 -10.73
C ASN A 92 24.52 6.28 -10.39
N LYS A 93 23.94 5.38 -11.19
CA LYS A 93 24.13 3.95 -11.00
C LYS A 93 25.54 3.56 -11.47
N THR A 94 26.34 2.95 -10.59
CA THR A 94 27.74 2.56 -10.83
C THR A 94 27.95 1.06 -10.94
N GLY A 95 26.88 0.26 -10.74
CA GLY A 95 26.96 -1.20 -10.77
C GLY A 95 25.60 -1.88 -10.71
N GLU A 96 25.60 -3.19 -10.49
CA GLU A 96 24.37 -3.96 -10.33
C GLU A 96 23.78 -3.86 -8.92
N GLY A 97 22.44 -3.89 -8.84
CA GLY A 97 21.67 -3.86 -7.60
C GLY A 97 21.39 -2.46 -7.06
N HIS A 98 20.59 -2.40 -6.00
CA HIS A 98 20.02 -1.17 -5.43
C HIS A 98 20.97 -0.36 -4.53
N LYS A 99 22.16 -0.90 -4.22
CA LYS A 99 23.17 -0.21 -3.39
C LYS A 99 24.32 0.38 -4.23
N ALA A 100 24.36 0.10 -5.53
CA ALA A 100 25.41 0.54 -6.41
C ALA A 100 25.08 1.92 -7.02
N PHE A 101 24.90 2.93 -6.15
CA PHE A 101 24.73 4.32 -6.56
C PHE A 101 25.86 5.17 -5.99
N GLU A 102 26.46 5.96 -6.86
CA GLU A 102 27.29 7.08 -6.45
C GLU A 102 26.39 8.28 -6.20
N VAL A 103 26.46 8.82 -4.99
CA VAL A 103 25.67 9.98 -4.56
C VAL A 103 26.58 11.18 -4.49
N ALA A 104 26.28 12.21 -5.28
CA ALA A 104 27.03 13.45 -5.27
C ALA A 104 26.12 14.62 -4.88
N TYR A 105 26.65 15.55 -4.09
CA TYR A 105 25.98 16.81 -3.82
C TYR A 105 25.78 17.60 -5.11
N ALA A 106 24.59 18.15 -5.32
CA ALA A 106 24.24 18.92 -6.50
C ALA A 106 23.35 20.12 -6.14
N ASP A 107 23.94 21.31 -6.12
CA ASP A 107 23.24 22.55 -5.76
C ASP A 107 22.41 23.14 -6.91
N ASP A 108 21.63 22.27 -7.58
CA ASP A 108 20.73 22.63 -8.68
C ASP A 108 19.39 21.91 -8.53
N GLU A 109 18.30 22.68 -8.43
CA GLU A 109 16.96 22.17 -8.18
C GLU A 109 16.45 21.28 -9.33
N ARG A 110 16.80 21.62 -10.57
CA ARG A 110 16.37 20.86 -11.74
C ARG A 110 17.10 19.51 -11.80
N ALA A 111 18.42 19.51 -11.62
CA ALA A 111 19.23 18.30 -11.59
C ALA A 111 18.84 17.38 -10.43
N ALA A 112 18.65 17.93 -9.21
CA ALA A 112 18.24 17.15 -8.06
C ALA A 112 16.84 16.53 -8.23
N SER A 113 15.91 17.20 -8.90
CA SER A 113 14.57 16.65 -9.14
C SER A 113 14.50 15.63 -10.28
N LEU A 114 15.50 15.56 -11.17
CA LEU A 114 15.58 14.59 -12.28
C LEU A 114 15.67 13.14 -11.79
N ARG A 115 16.31 12.89 -10.63
CA ARG A 115 16.43 11.55 -10.02
C ARG A 115 15.11 10.96 -9.52
N ARG A 116 14.03 11.76 -9.45
CA ARG A 116 12.74 11.32 -8.95
C ARG A 116 12.03 10.41 -9.95
N ASP A 117 11.10 9.60 -9.43
CA ASP A 117 10.42 8.56 -10.19
C ASP A 117 9.40 9.12 -11.21
N PHE A 118 8.54 10.05 -10.75
CA PHE A 118 7.43 10.56 -11.55
C PHE A 118 7.35 12.09 -11.49
N THR A 119 6.87 12.69 -12.59
CA THR A 119 6.67 14.14 -12.70
C THR A 119 5.87 14.72 -11.51
N ILE A 120 4.84 14.02 -11.06
CA ILE A 120 4.00 14.42 -9.92
C ILE A 120 4.73 14.42 -8.57
N ASN A 121 5.89 13.81 -8.48
CA ASN A 121 6.74 13.77 -7.29
C ASN A 121 7.98 14.66 -7.43
N ALA A 122 8.15 15.37 -8.58
CA ALA A 122 9.31 16.21 -8.86
C ALA A 122 9.04 17.70 -8.64
N MET A 123 7.83 18.06 -8.24
CA MET A 123 7.44 19.42 -7.90
C MET A 123 8.01 19.84 -6.54
N MET A 124 8.32 21.15 -6.42
CA MET A 124 8.93 21.74 -5.24
C MET A 124 8.22 23.04 -4.86
N ILE A 125 8.15 23.36 -3.57
CA ILE A 125 7.60 24.63 -3.07
C ILE A 125 8.57 25.19 -2.05
N ASN A 126 9.07 26.40 -2.31
CA ASN A 126 9.94 27.12 -1.39
C ASN A 126 9.18 27.45 -0.09
N ILE A 127 9.78 27.13 1.06
CA ILE A 127 9.16 27.36 2.37
C ILE A 127 9.16 28.82 2.79
N PHE A 128 10.02 29.68 2.21
CA PHE A 128 10.16 31.09 2.56
C PHE A 128 9.18 31.98 1.81
N ASP A 129 9.16 31.90 0.49
CA ASP A 129 8.39 32.79 -0.37
C ASP A 129 7.22 32.09 -1.08
N GLY A 130 7.10 30.74 -0.97
CA GLY A 130 6.06 29.95 -1.61
C GLY A 130 6.18 29.86 -3.12
N SER A 131 7.34 30.17 -3.69
CA SER A 131 7.62 29.95 -5.11
C SER A 131 7.49 28.45 -5.43
N PHE A 132 6.92 28.17 -6.61
CA PHE A 132 6.63 26.82 -7.06
C PHE A 132 7.51 26.50 -8.26
N LEU A 133 8.24 25.40 -8.17
CA LEU A 133 9.10 24.87 -9.22
C LEU A 133 8.52 23.56 -9.76
N ASP A 134 8.31 23.52 -11.07
CA ASP A 134 7.81 22.34 -11.80
C ASP A 134 8.55 22.24 -13.15
N PHE A 135 9.71 21.61 -13.14
CA PHE A 135 10.58 21.50 -14.32
C PHE A 135 10.08 20.46 -15.33
N TYR A 136 9.21 19.53 -14.91
CA TYR A 136 8.83 18.35 -15.70
C TYR A 136 7.33 18.22 -15.94
N GLY A 137 6.53 19.25 -15.62
CA GLY A 137 5.10 19.28 -15.87
C GLY A 137 4.26 18.42 -14.92
N GLY A 138 4.72 18.26 -13.69
CA GLY A 138 4.06 17.48 -12.65
C GLY A 138 2.67 18.00 -12.29
N GLU A 139 2.46 19.32 -12.26
CA GLU A 139 1.15 19.93 -12.01
C GLU A 139 0.13 19.53 -13.07
N ARG A 140 0.54 19.58 -14.35
CA ARG A 140 -0.32 19.18 -15.48
C ARG A 140 -0.69 17.70 -15.39
N ASP A 141 0.29 16.84 -15.13
CA ASP A 141 0.07 15.40 -15.03
C ASP A 141 -0.78 15.07 -13.79
N LEU A 142 -0.58 15.76 -12.67
CA LEU A 142 -1.40 15.63 -11.46
C LEU A 142 -2.86 15.98 -11.72
N LYS A 143 -3.14 17.12 -12.38
CA LYS A 143 -4.50 17.54 -12.76
C LYS A 143 -5.19 16.56 -13.72
N ARG A 144 -4.42 15.91 -14.58
CA ARG A 144 -4.92 14.91 -15.56
C ARG A 144 -5.01 13.48 -15.00
N GLY A 145 -4.53 13.24 -13.79
CA GLY A 145 -4.46 11.91 -13.20
C GLY A 145 -3.52 10.97 -13.96
N ILE A 146 -2.33 11.46 -14.31
CA ILE A 146 -1.32 10.73 -15.09
C ILE A 146 -0.07 10.49 -14.24
N LEU A 147 0.42 9.25 -14.27
CA LEU A 147 1.75 8.86 -13.80
C LEU A 147 2.69 8.82 -15.00
N ARG A 148 3.62 9.77 -15.05
CA ARG A 148 4.65 9.86 -16.08
C ARG A 148 6.01 9.84 -15.41
N HIS A 149 6.92 8.98 -15.88
CA HIS A 149 8.33 9.05 -15.52
C HIS A 149 8.96 10.34 -16.06
N ILE A 150 10.08 10.74 -15.53
CA ILE A 150 10.72 12.01 -15.88
C ILE A 150 11.68 11.80 -17.04
N ASP A 151 12.54 10.81 -16.93
CA ASP A 151 13.64 10.52 -17.84
C ASP A 151 13.78 8.99 -17.97
N ASP A 152 13.99 8.50 -19.20
CA ASP A 152 14.02 7.07 -19.50
C ASP A 152 15.21 6.37 -18.82
N GLU A 153 16.41 6.96 -18.91
CA GLU A 153 17.64 6.37 -18.36
C GLU A 153 17.59 6.38 -16.83
N LYS A 154 17.29 7.54 -16.23
CA LYS A 154 17.16 7.67 -14.77
C LYS A 154 16.06 6.78 -14.21
N PHE A 155 14.95 6.62 -14.92
CA PHE A 155 13.88 5.72 -14.48
C PHE A 155 14.32 4.25 -14.49
N ALA A 156 15.09 3.84 -15.47
CA ALA A 156 15.56 2.46 -15.63
C ALA A 156 16.63 2.07 -14.59
N GLU A 157 17.30 3.03 -13.95
CA GLU A 157 18.30 2.77 -12.92
C GLU A 157 17.74 2.04 -11.68
N ASP A 158 16.45 2.21 -11.35
CA ASP A 158 15.80 1.54 -10.22
C ASP A 158 14.49 0.86 -10.64
N SER A 159 14.55 -0.45 -10.85
CA SER A 159 13.42 -1.29 -11.25
C SER A 159 12.24 -1.26 -10.27
N LEU A 160 12.46 -0.86 -8.99
CA LEU A 160 11.39 -0.67 -8.00
C LEU A 160 10.35 0.36 -8.47
N ARG A 161 10.74 1.32 -9.29
CA ARG A 161 9.86 2.36 -9.83
C ARG A 161 8.69 1.77 -10.62
N VAL A 162 8.86 0.56 -11.19
CA VAL A 162 7.77 -0.18 -11.85
C VAL A 162 6.68 -0.55 -10.84
N LEU A 163 7.04 -1.11 -9.69
CA LEU A 163 6.08 -1.43 -8.62
C LEU A 163 5.51 -0.17 -7.95
N ARG A 164 6.32 0.88 -7.85
CA ARG A 164 5.87 2.20 -7.38
C ARG A 164 4.79 2.78 -8.30
N ALA A 165 4.90 2.63 -9.62
CA ALA A 165 3.85 3.03 -10.57
C ALA A 165 2.54 2.27 -10.31
N VAL A 166 2.62 0.97 -10.08
CA VAL A 166 1.46 0.11 -9.77
C VAL A 166 0.75 0.59 -8.49
N GLN A 167 1.49 0.76 -7.38
CA GLN A 167 0.87 1.18 -6.13
C GLN A 167 0.36 2.63 -6.16
N PHE A 168 1.05 3.55 -6.87
CA PHE A 168 0.54 4.91 -7.04
C PHE A 168 -0.73 4.93 -7.88
N SER A 169 -0.81 4.15 -8.96
CA SER A 169 -2.05 4.04 -9.75
C SER A 169 -3.21 3.56 -8.90
N ALA A 170 -2.99 2.57 -8.02
CA ALA A 170 -3.99 2.06 -7.09
C ALA A 170 -4.37 3.04 -5.97
N ARG A 171 -3.41 3.83 -5.47
CA ARG A 171 -3.66 4.81 -4.39
C ARG A 171 -4.34 6.08 -4.87
N LEU A 172 -3.99 6.54 -6.06
CA LEU A 172 -4.42 7.83 -6.61
C LEU A 172 -5.51 7.71 -7.68
N ASN A 173 -5.80 6.51 -8.19
CA ASN A 173 -6.64 6.25 -9.36
C ASN A 173 -6.10 6.93 -10.63
N PHE A 174 -4.78 6.89 -10.81
CA PHE A 174 -4.09 7.54 -11.92
C PHE A 174 -3.74 6.54 -13.02
N ARG A 175 -3.73 7.00 -14.26
CA ARG A 175 -3.30 6.22 -15.42
C ARG A 175 -1.80 6.37 -15.63
N ILE A 176 -1.10 5.28 -15.92
CA ILE A 176 0.29 5.33 -16.35
C ILE A 176 0.33 5.86 -17.79
N ALA A 177 1.20 6.82 -18.07
CA ALA A 177 1.42 7.38 -19.41
C ALA A 177 1.87 6.27 -20.38
N ARG A 178 1.50 6.37 -21.66
CA ARG A 178 1.79 5.32 -22.65
C ARG A 178 3.29 5.05 -22.80
N ASP A 179 4.10 6.11 -22.83
CA ASP A 179 5.55 6.01 -22.95
C ASP A 179 6.15 5.36 -21.71
N SER A 180 5.72 5.79 -20.51
CA SER A 180 6.11 5.16 -19.24
C SER A 180 5.74 3.68 -19.18
N LEU A 181 4.55 3.32 -19.66
CA LEU A 181 4.10 1.92 -19.68
C LEU A 181 4.94 1.06 -20.63
N ARG A 182 5.34 1.63 -21.79
CA ARG A 182 6.25 0.96 -22.74
C ARG A 182 7.61 0.69 -22.12
N LEU A 183 8.23 1.71 -21.52
CA LEU A 183 9.51 1.59 -20.83
C LEU A 183 9.43 0.53 -19.70
N MET A 184 8.42 0.59 -18.85
CA MET A 184 8.24 -0.35 -17.74
C MET A 184 8.11 -1.80 -18.18
N LYS A 185 7.53 -2.08 -19.35
CA LYS A 185 7.44 -3.44 -19.90
C LYS A 185 8.80 -4.03 -20.27
N CYS A 186 9.77 -3.19 -20.59
CA CYS A 186 11.13 -3.61 -20.94
C CYS A 186 12.00 -3.84 -19.70
N LEU A 187 11.57 -3.37 -18.50
CA LEU A 187 12.36 -3.48 -17.28
C LEU A 187 12.07 -4.80 -16.55
N SER A 188 13.14 -5.44 -16.06
CA SER A 188 13.04 -6.59 -15.17
C SER A 188 12.97 -6.11 -13.71
N ILE A 189 12.24 -6.86 -12.88
CA ILE A 189 12.21 -6.67 -11.42
C ILE A 189 12.98 -7.77 -10.67
N SER A 190 13.75 -8.59 -11.37
CA SER A 190 14.45 -9.74 -10.80
C SER A 190 15.62 -9.38 -9.90
N ASP A 191 16.12 -8.16 -10.01
CA ASP A 191 17.16 -7.57 -9.17
C ASP A 191 16.65 -7.05 -7.81
N LEU A 192 15.33 -7.00 -7.63
CA LEU A 192 14.74 -6.49 -6.39
C LEU A 192 14.76 -7.53 -5.28
N SER A 193 15.13 -7.09 -4.08
CA SER A 193 14.95 -7.90 -2.88
C SER A 193 13.47 -8.07 -2.54
N ARG A 194 13.15 -9.18 -1.85
CA ARG A 194 11.77 -9.48 -1.41
C ARG A 194 11.19 -8.36 -0.55
N GLU A 195 11.99 -7.78 0.35
CA GLU A 195 11.56 -6.70 1.24
C GLU A 195 11.12 -5.46 0.45
N ARG A 196 11.84 -5.11 -0.64
CA ARG A 196 11.49 -3.98 -1.49
C ARG A 196 10.19 -4.25 -2.25
N ILE A 197 10.04 -5.44 -2.82
CA ILE A 197 8.79 -5.86 -3.49
C ILE A 197 7.62 -5.80 -2.51
N ASN A 198 7.78 -6.39 -1.31
CA ASN A 198 6.75 -6.40 -0.29
C ASN A 198 6.35 -5.01 0.16
N GLY A 199 7.31 -4.10 0.33
CA GLY A 199 7.04 -2.72 0.70
C GLY A 199 6.10 -2.01 -0.28
N GLU A 200 6.20 -2.28 -1.58
CA GLU A 200 5.30 -1.71 -2.58
C GLU A 200 3.97 -2.48 -2.69
N LEU A 201 4.00 -3.81 -2.53
CA LEU A 201 2.79 -4.63 -2.51
C LEU A 201 1.90 -4.29 -1.31
N MET A 202 2.44 -4.08 -0.12
CA MET A 202 1.66 -3.65 1.04
C MET A 202 0.96 -2.31 0.80
N LYS A 203 1.61 -1.37 0.12
CA LYS A 203 0.97 -0.11 -0.29
C LYS A 203 -0.15 -0.32 -1.32
N LEU A 204 0.00 -1.31 -2.21
CA LEU A 204 -1.04 -1.72 -3.15
C LEU A 204 -2.23 -2.37 -2.41
N PHE A 205 -1.96 -3.28 -1.48
CA PHE A 205 -3.01 -3.98 -0.73
C PHE A 205 -3.84 -3.03 0.14
N GLY A 206 -3.22 -1.99 0.72
CA GLY A 206 -3.91 -0.92 1.42
C GLY A 206 -4.56 0.15 0.52
N ALA A 207 -4.42 0.07 -0.81
CA ALA A 207 -4.89 1.10 -1.71
C ALA A 207 -6.42 1.12 -1.87
N LYS A 208 -6.96 2.32 -2.18
CA LYS A 208 -8.40 2.52 -2.40
C LYS A 208 -8.90 1.91 -3.72
N PHE A 209 -8.06 1.90 -4.75
CA PHE A 209 -8.40 1.46 -6.11
C PHE A 209 -7.52 0.26 -6.50
N GLN A 210 -7.61 -0.81 -5.71
CA GLN A 210 -6.79 -2.02 -5.90
C GLN A 210 -6.97 -2.63 -7.28
N GLU A 211 -8.18 -2.54 -7.85
CA GLU A 211 -8.50 -3.02 -9.19
C GLU A 211 -7.65 -2.36 -10.28
N VAL A 212 -7.33 -1.07 -10.10
CA VAL A 212 -6.47 -0.34 -11.03
C VAL A 212 -5.03 -0.86 -10.96
N GLY A 213 -4.50 -1.02 -9.75
CA GLY A 213 -3.17 -1.59 -9.55
C GLY A 213 -3.05 -3.03 -10.06
N PHE A 214 -4.06 -3.87 -9.79
CA PHE A 214 -4.12 -5.24 -10.30
C PHE A 214 -4.08 -5.28 -11.84
N LEU A 215 -4.85 -4.44 -12.52
CA LEU A 215 -4.82 -4.36 -13.97
C LEU A 215 -3.46 -3.90 -14.51
N TYR A 216 -2.71 -3.07 -13.77
CA TYR A 216 -1.33 -2.73 -14.17
C TYR A 216 -0.34 -3.86 -13.88
N LEU A 217 -0.49 -4.62 -12.80
CA LEU A 217 0.28 -5.86 -12.60
C LEU A 217 0.08 -6.82 -13.79
N TYR A 218 -1.16 -6.99 -14.23
CA TYR A 218 -1.48 -7.80 -15.41
C TYR A 218 -0.82 -7.23 -16.69
N LYS A 219 -1.05 -5.94 -17.00
CA LYS A 219 -0.52 -5.28 -18.22
C LYS A 219 1.00 -5.26 -18.30
N LEU A 220 1.68 -5.28 -17.17
CA LEU A 220 3.15 -5.31 -17.06
C LEU A 220 3.72 -6.74 -17.00
N GLY A 221 2.87 -7.78 -17.05
CA GLY A 221 3.31 -9.18 -16.95
C GLY A 221 3.87 -9.57 -15.58
N LEU A 222 3.50 -8.83 -14.53
CA LEU A 222 4.04 -9.03 -13.18
C LEU A 222 3.29 -10.08 -12.38
N LEU A 223 2.06 -10.47 -12.77
CA LEU A 223 1.28 -11.47 -12.05
C LEU A 223 1.99 -12.84 -12.01
N GLY A 224 2.60 -13.25 -13.13
CA GLY A 224 3.39 -14.48 -13.20
C GLY A 224 4.62 -14.44 -12.30
N LYS A 225 5.37 -13.33 -12.37
CA LYS A 225 6.62 -13.16 -11.63
C LYS A 225 6.41 -13.07 -10.11
N ILE A 226 5.34 -12.40 -9.67
CA ILE A 226 5.08 -12.13 -8.26
C ILE A 226 4.21 -13.23 -7.63
N PHE A 227 3.13 -13.65 -8.28
CA PHE A 227 2.12 -14.54 -7.71
C PHE A 227 2.06 -15.93 -8.38
N GLY A 228 2.88 -16.19 -9.38
CA GLY A 228 2.85 -17.44 -10.14
C GLY A 228 1.58 -17.61 -10.99
N LEU A 229 0.91 -16.51 -11.36
CA LEU A 229 -0.38 -16.52 -12.06
C LEU A 229 -0.22 -16.14 -13.52
N ASN A 230 -0.82 -16.94 -14.41
CA ASN A 230 -0.94 -16.64 -15.83
C ASN A 230 -2.44 -16.54 -16.18
N LEU A 231 -2.94 -15.32 -16.31
CA LEU A 231 -4.35 -15.03 -16.54
C LEU A 231 -4.56 -14.52 -17.96
N SER A 232 -5.68 -14.92 -18.56
CA SER A 232 -6.19 -14.30 -19.77
C SER A 232 -6.68 -12.87 -19.47
N ARG A 233 -6.84 -12.08 -20.53
CA ARG A 233 -7.38 -10.72 -20.40
C ARG A 233 -8.77 -10.72 -19.76
N GLU A 234 -9.63 -11.66 -20.18
CA GLU A 234 -10.99 -11.78 -19.68
C GLU A 234 -11.03 -12.09 -18.17
N GLU A 235 -10.18 -13.04 -17.72
CA GLU A 235 -10.07 -13.38 -16.30
C GLU A 235 -9.60 -12.19 -15.48
N ALA A 236 -8.58 -11.46 -15.96
CA ALA A 236 -8.06 -10.28 -15.28
C ALA A 236 -9.11 -9.16 -15.18
N GLU A 237 -9.85 -8.87 -16.26
CA GLU A 237 -10.91 -7.87 -16.27
C GLU A 237 -12.09 -8.28 -15.35
N LYS A 238 -12.52 -9.54 -15.39
CA LYS A 238 -13.55 -10.07 -14.47
C LYS A 238 -13.12 -9.98 -13.01
N PHE A 239 -11.88 -10.34 -12.71
CA PHE A 239 -11.38 -10.25 -11.33
C PHE A 239 -11.29 -8.80 -10.85
N ALA A 240 -10.84 -7.87 -11.69
CA ALA A 240 -10.81 -6.45 -11.35
C ALA A 240 -12.20 -5.90 -10.96
N VAL A 241 -13.25 -6.33 -11.66
CA VAL A 241 -14.65 -5.96 -11.31
C VAL A 241 -15.04 -6.54 -9.95
N LYS A 242 -14.68 -7.79 -9.66
CA LYS A 242 -14.95 -8.42 -8.35
C LYS A 242 -14.19 -7.71 -7.24
N LEU A 243 -12.91 -7.42 -7.43
CA LEU A 243 -12.06 -6.70 -6.48
C LEU A 243 -12.64 -5.31 -6.17
N LYS A 244 -13.04 -4.56 -7.20
CA LYS A 244 -13.70 -3.25 -7.03
C LYS A 244 -15.00 -3.33 -6.25
N SER A 245 -15.78 -4.39 -6.43
CA SER A 245 -17.06 -4.59 -5.74
C SER A 245 -16.85 -4.97 -4.28
N ALA A 246 -15.93 -5.89 -4.00
CA ALA A 246 -15.62 -6.35 -2.65
C ALA A 246 -15.14 -5.20 -1.75
N VAL A 247 -14.26 -4.33 -2.27
CA VAL A 247 -13.73 -3.15 -1.55
C VAL A 247 -14.80 -2.24 -0.96
N LYS A 248 -15.99 -2.19 -1.56
CA LYS A 248 -17.07 -1.30 -1.10
C LYS A 248 -17.72 -1.75 0.21
N PHE A 249 -17.67 -3.03 0.53
CA PHE A 249 -18.54 -3.66 1.53
C PHE A 249 -17.82 -4.25 2.73
N LEU A 250 -16.49 -4.21 2.76
CA LEU A 250 -15.75 -4.70 3.92
C LEU A 250 -15.99 -3.86 5.16
N PRO A 251 -16.17 -4.53 6.32
CA PRO A 251 -16.13 -3.84 7.59
C PRO A 251 -14.78 -3.13 7.72
N LYS A 252 -14.84 -1.83 7.92
CA LYS A 252 -13.65 -1.04 8.22
C LYS A 252 -13.25 -1.33 9.66
N GLN A 253 -12.24 -2.15 9.89
CA GLN A 253 -11.63 -2.22 11.20
C GLN A 253 -10.94 -0.87 11.48
N ASN A 254 -11.43 -0.14 12.49
CA ASN A 254 -10.94 1.20 12.84
C ASN A 254 -10.93 2.21 11.69
N GLY A 255 -11.90 2.14 10.77
CA GLY A 255 -12.00 3.03 9.62
C GLY A 255 -11.03 2.75 8.48
N LYS A 256 -10.14 1.77 8.60
CA LYS A 256 -9.19 1.33 7.57
C LYS A 256 -9.64 0.02 6.93
N LYS A 257 -9.34 -0.12 5.64
CA LYS A 257 -9.54 -1.34 4.87
C LYS A 257 -8.59 -2.43 5.35
N ASP A 258 -9.07 -3.67 5.37
CA ASP A 258 -8.20 -4.82 5.63
C ASP A 258 -7.31 -5.09 4.39
N GLU A 259 -6.01 -4.92 4.55
CA GLU A 259 -5.01 -5.09 3.48
C GLU A 259 -4.92 -6.54 2.98
N ARG A 260 -5.40 -7.50 3.75
CA ARG A 260 -5.35 -8.94 3.43
C ARG A 260 -6.39 -9.35 2.37
N GLU A 261 -7.43 -8.55 2.17
CA GLU A 261 -8.53 -8.88 1.25
C GLU A 261 -8.06 -9.11 -0.17
N PHE A 262 -7.13 -8.30 -0.67
CA PHE A 262 -6.59 -8.45 -2.01
C PHE A 262 -6.06 -9.87 -2.24
N LEU A 263 -5.21 -10.36 -1.33
CA LEU A 263 -4.63 -11.70 -1.43
C LEU A 263 -5.63 -12.80 -1.16
N TYR A 264 -6.56 -12.61 -0.22
CA TYR A 264 -7.65 -13.54 0.04
C TYR A 264 -8.46 -13.80 -1.22
N LEU A 265 -8.89 -12.75 -1.92
CA LEU A 265 -9.63 -12.87 -3.16
C LEU A 265 -8.79 -13.45 -4.29
N LEU A 266 -7.55 -12.96 -4.46
CA LEU A 266 -6.65 -13.43 -5.51
C LEU A 266 -6.37 -14.94 -5.35
N ASN A 267 -6.04 -15.36 -4.14
CA ASN A 267 -5.79 -16.77 -3.83
C ASN A 267 -7.06 -17.61 -4.00
N GLY A 268 -8.19 -17.13 -3.53
CA GLY A 268 -9.45 -17.85 -3.60
C GLY A 268 -9.95 -18.12 -5.02
N TYR A 269 -9.71 -17.17 -5.94
CA TYR A 269 -10.12 -17.35 -7.35
C TYR A 269 -9.10 -18.10 -8.19
N PHE A 270 -7.80 -17.96 -7.93
CA PHE A 270 -6.77 -18.43 -8.86
C PHE A 270 -5.72 -19.37 -8.22
N GLY A 271 -5.66 -19.48 -6.90
CA GLY A 271 -4.65 -20.27 -6.20
C GLY A 271 -3.24 -19.69 -6.38
N VAL A 272 -2.87 -18.74 -5.55
CA VAL A 272 -1.52 -18.12 -5.60
C VAL A 272 -0.46 -19.15 -5.25
N ARG A 273 0.47 -19.43 -6.17
CA ARG A 273 1.48 -20.47 -6.01
C ARG A 273 2.71 -20.01 -5.20
N ASN A 274 3.11 -18.74 -5.39
CA ASN A 274 4.34 -18.19 -4.80
C ASN A 274 4.09 -17.40 -3.52
N PHE A 275 3.00 -17.72 -2.81
CA PHE A 275 2.57 -16.94 -1.64
C PHE A 275 3.64 -16.88 -0.55
N TYR A 276 4.23 -18.04 -0.21
CA TYR A 276 5.25 -18.14 0.83
C TYR A 276 6.59 -17.50 0.44
N ASP A 277 6.88 -17.44 -0.86
CA ASP A 277 8.10 -16.81 -1.38
C ASP A 277 8.08 -15.29 -1.28
N LEU A 278 6.90 -14.70 -1.06
CA LEU A 278 6.76 -13.26 -0.93
C LEU A 278 7.30 -12.73 0.42
N GLY A 279 7.44 -13.59 1.45
CA GLY A 279 7.91 -13.16 2.78
C GLY A 279 6.98 -12.13 3.44
N LEU A 280 5.66 -12.25 3.21
CA LEU A 280 4.66 -11.38 3.80
C LEU A 280 4.47 -11.69 5.30
N PRO A 281 3.89 -10.76 6.09
CA PRO A 281 3.58 -11.01 7.49
C PRO A 281 2.69 -12.25 7.68
N LYS A 282 2.87 -12.97 8.78
CA LYS A 282 2.08 -14.19 9.11
C LYS A 282 0.56 -14.02 9.04
N SER A 283 0.07 -12.81 9.28
CA SER A 283 -1.36 -12.49 9.15
C SER A 283 -1.90 -12.67 7.72
N PHE A 284 -1.04 -12.49 6.71
CA PHE A 284 -1.39 -12.74 5.31
C PHE A 284 -1.38 -14.23 4.98
N GLU A 285 -0.51 -15.01 5.62
CA GLU A 285 -0.54 -16.48 5.50
C GLU A 285 -1.82 -17.07 6.08
N ALA A 286 -2.31 -16.51 7.19
CA ALA A 286 -3.57 -16.93 7.79
C ALA A 286 -4.77 -16.65 6.88
N CYS A 287 -4.78 -15.53 6.14
CA CYS A 287 -5.92 -15.15 5.32
C CYS A 287 -6.15 -16.10 4.13
N VAL A 288 -5.11 -16.73 3.59
CA VAL A 288 -5.27 -17.69 2.48
C VAL A 288 -5.84 -19.04 2.93
N LYS A 289 -5.84 -19.32 4.23
CA LYS A 289 -6.44 -20.51 4.83
C LYS A 289 -7.92 -20.29 5.21
N GLU A 290 -8.42 -19.06 5.13
CA GLU A 290 -9.82 -18.77 5.41
C GLU A 290 -10.75 -19.40 4.35
N PRO A 291 -11.95 -19.85 4.76
CA PRO A 291 -12.93 -20.39 3.81
C PRO A 291 -13.24 -19.40 2.69
N PHE A 292 -13.12 -19.86 1.45
CA PHE A 292 -13.43 -19.09 0.26
C PHE A 292 -14.53 -19.77 -0.56
N PHE A 293 -15.48 -18.98 -1.03
CA PHE A 293 -16.56 -19.45 -1.89
C PHE A 293 -16.61 -18.62 -3.16
N SER A 294 -16.41 -19.28 -4.30
CA SER A 294 -16.58 -18.65 -5.62
C SER A 294 -18.05 -18.36 -5.95
N ARG A 295 -18.97 -19.06 -5.26
CA ARG A 295 -20.43 -18.90 -5.29
C ARG A 295 -20.94 -18.24 -4.00
N ARG A 296 -22.23 -17.94 -3.95
CA ARG A 296 -22.88 -17.49 -2.73
C ARG A 296 -22.94 -18.63 -1.70
N PRO A 297 -22.35 -18.52 -0.51
CA PRO A 297 -22.42 -19.54 0.52
C PRO A 297 -23.85 -19.73 1.04
N SER A 298 -24.21 -20.94 1.42
CA SER A 298 -25.46 -21.27 2.11
C SER A 298 -25.45 -20.73 3.55
N ASP A 299 -26.60 -20.68 4.21
CA ASP A 299 -26.70 -20.30 5.61
C ASP A 299 -25.99 -21.31 6.53
N GLY A 300 -25.98 -22.59 6.18
CA GLY A 300 -25.24 -23.63 6.88
C GLY A 300 -23.71 -23.40 6.80
N GLU A 301 -23.20 -22.99 5.63
CA GLU A 301 -21.80 -22.65 5.47
C GLU A 301 -21.43 -21.39 6.28
N LEU A 302 -22.30 -20.39 6.35
CA LEU A 302 -22.10 -19.22 7.20
C LEU A 302 -22.04 -19.59 8.69
N LEU A 303 -22.93 -20.47 9.15
CA LEU A 303 -22.94 -20.97 10.53
C LEU A 303 -21.68 -21.80 10.83
N LYS A 304 -21.18 -22.60 9.87
CA LYS A 304 -19.90 -23.31 10.01
C LYS A 304 -18.71 -22.38 10.23
N ILE A 305 -18.62 -21.29 9.47
CA ILE A 305 -17.57 -20.28 9.68
C ILE A 305 -17.75 -19.61 11.04
N ALA A 306 -19.01 -19.39 11.44
CA ALA A 306 -19.33 -18.73 12.71
C ALA A 306 -18.99 -19.56 13.95
N LEU A 307 -18.77 -20.87 13.83
CA LEU A 307 -18.23 -21.68 14.93
C LEU A 307 -16.85 -21.21 15.40
N ASP A 308 -16.04 -20.72 14.46
CA ASP A 308 -14.68 -20.27 14.73
C ASP A 308 -14.60 -18.79 15.11
N LYS A 309 -15.32 -17.92 14.40
CA LYS A 309 -15.26 -16.46 14.57
C LYS A 309 -16.58 -15.78 14.21
N PRO A 310 -16.90 -14.60 14.82
CA PRO A 310 -17.97 -13.75 14.32
C PRO A 310 -17.76 -13.41 12.86
N LEU A 311 -18.84 -13.44 12.05
CA LEU A 311 -18.71 -13.28 10.59
C LEU A 311 -18.21 -11.89 10.18
N LYS A 312 -18.36 -10.85 11.01
CA LYS A 312 -17.73 -9.54 10.77
C LYS A 312 -16.21 -9.61 10.62
N ASN A 313 -15.57 -10.65 11.16
CA ASN A 313 -14.13 -10.89 11.10
C ASN A 313 -13.70 -11.83 9.96
N TRP A 314 -14.65 -12.32 9.16
CA TRP A 314 -14.37 -13.16 8.01
C TRP A 314 -14.19 -12.32 6.73
N LEU A 315 -13.07 -12.50 6.03
CA LEU A 315 -12.76 -11.74 4.81
C LEU A 315 -13.73 -11.99 3.65
N GLY A 316 -14.44 -13.12 3.66
CA GLY A 316 -15.46 -13.44 2.67
C GLY A 316 -16.80 -12.71 2.87
N LEU A 317 -16.98 -11.97 3.96
CA LEU A 317 -18.19 -11.17 4.20
C LEU A 317 -18.19 -9.86 3.40
N ASN A 318 -18.18 -9.97 2.08
CA ASN A 318 -17.86 -8.88 1.13
C ASN A 318 -19.07 -8.38 0.33
N SER A 319 -20.29 -8.59 0.79
CA SER A 319 -21.49 -8.09 0.13
C SER A 319 -22.61 -7.71 1.12
N PRO A 320 -23.47 -6.72 0.78
CA PRO A 320 -24.60 -6.33 1.64
C PRO A 320 -25.55 -7.49 1.96
N SER A 321 -25.76 -8.38 0.98
CA SER A 321 -26.66 -9.53 1.16
C SER A 321 -26.10 -10.54 2.16
N LEU A 322 -24.78 -10.78 2.15
CA LEU A 322 -24.13 -11.66 3.13
C LEU A 322 -24.15 -11.04 4.53
N ILE A 323 -23.90 -9.72 4.63
CA ILE A 323 -23.98 -8.98 5.90
C ILE A 323 -25.39 -9.08 6.47
N LYS A 324 -26.43 -8.86 5.65
CA LYS A 324 -27.83 -8.99 6.10
C LYS A 324 -28.12 -10.41 6.61
N ARG A 325 -27.69 -11.43 5.88
CA ARG A 325 -27.89 -12.85 6.27
C ARG A 325 -27.15 -13.18 7.57
N ALA A 326 -25.90 -12.73 7.72
CA ALA A 326 -25.13 -12.92 8.95
C ALA A 326 -25.83 -12.31 10.18
N LYS A 327 -26.44 -11.12 9.99
CA LYS A 327 -27.26 -10.48 11.05
C LYS A 327 -28.51 -11.26 11.35
N ASN A 328 -29.25 -11.71 10.34
CA ASN A 328 -30.48 -12.51 10.51
C ASN A 328 -30.19 -13.85 11.22
N LEU A 329 -29.03 -14.46 10.97
CA LEU A 329 -28.59 -15.67 11.64
C LEU A 329 -28.06 -15.42 13.07
N GLY A 330 -27.88 -14.15 13.47
CA GLY A 330 -27.35 -13.79 14.79
C GLY A 330 -25.84 -13.98 14.93
N VAL A 331 -25.11 -14.18 13.82
CA VAL A 331 -23.68 -14.54 13.83
C VAL A 331 -22.77 -13.43 13.25
N TYR A 332 -23.32 -12.23 13.06
CA TYR A 332 -22.52 -11.10 12.59
C TYR A 332 -21.54 -10.61 13.65
N GLU A 333 -22.03 -10.36 14.88
CA GLU A 333 -21.24 -9.83 16.02
C GLU A 333 -20.69 -10.93 16.92
N ALA A 334 -21.37 -12.09 17.01
CA ALA A 334 -21.05 -13.20 17.88
C ALA A 334 -20.72 -14.47 17.10
N LYS A 335 -20.05 -15.43 17.73
CA LYS A 335 -19.89 -16.80 17.23
C LYS A 335 -21.21 -17.55 17.29
N PHE A 336 -21.32 -18.61 16.50
CA PHE A 336 -22.31 -19.66 16.71
C PHE A 336 -21.78 -20.66 17.72
N GLU A 337 -22.34 -20.68 18.92
CA GLU A 337 -21.90 -21.52 20.04
C GLU A 337 -23.00 -22.53 20.39
N PRO A 338 -23.02 -23.69 19.71
CA PRO A 338 -23.95 -24.76 20.08
C PRO A 338 -23.58 -25.35 21.44
N ALA A 339 -24.60 -25.66 22.24
CA ALA A 339 -24.42 -26.32 23.53
C ALA A 339 -23.92 -27.76 23.32
N ILE A 340 -22.62 -27.98 23.35
CA ILE A 340 -21.99 -29.30 23.23
C ILE A 340 -21.26 -29.62 24.53
N ASP A 341 -21.77 -30.61 25.26
CA ASP A 341 -21.12 -31.11 26.45
C ASP A 341 -20.01 -32.10 26.10
N THR A 342 -18.78 -31.63 26.22
CA THR A 342 -17.58 -32.46 25.98
C THR A 342 -17.38 -33.52 27.08
N ALA A 343 -17.86 -33.29 28.30
CA ALA A 343 -17.77 -34.27 29.41
C ALA A 343 -18.69 -35.47 29.11
N GLU A 344 -19.85 -35.22 28.52
CA GLU A 344 -20.77 -36.29 28.07
C GLU A 344 -20.15 -37.14 26.95
N ILE A 345 -19.47 -36.51 25.96
CA ILE A 345 -18.75 -37.20 24.90
C ILE A 345 -17.68 -38.14 25.47
N LEU A 346 -16.94 -37.71 26.47
CA LEU A 346 -15.94 -38.53 27.14
C LEU A 346 -16.58 -39.68 27.90
N LYS A 347 -17.70 -39.46 28.60
CA LYS A 347 -18.47 -40.50 29.28
C LYS A 347 -19.01 -41.57 28.32
N GLN A 348 -19.31 -41.21 27.08
CA GLN A 348 -19.76 -42.12 26.01
C GLN A 348 -18.60 -42.96 25.44
N GLY A 349 -17.37 -42.81 25.95
CA GLY A 349 -16.23 -43.67 25.59
C GLY A 349 -15.40 -43.19 24.38
N PHE A 350 -15.69 -42.02 23.82
CA PHE A 350 -14.87 -41.49 22.72
C PHE A 350 -13.46 -41.15 23.19
N LYS A 351 -12.43 -41.47 22.40
CA LYS A 351 -11.01 -41.19 22.72
C LYS A 351 -10.25 -40.60 21.53
N GLY A 352 -9.25 -39.80 21.82
CA GLY A 352 -8.33 -39.26 20.79
C GLY A 352 -9.06 -38.52 19.65
N ALA A 353 -8.75 -38.86 18.42
CA ALA A 353 -9.35 -38.21 17.22
C ALA A 353 -10.87 -38.40 17.12
N ALA A 354 -11.44 -39.45 17.73
CA ALA A 354 -12.89 -39.71 17.74
C ALA A 354 -13.67 -38.61 18.51
N ILE A 355 -13.08 -38.01 19.55
CA ILE A 355 -13.70 -36.87 20.26
C ILE A 355 -13.95 -35.72 19.30
N GLY A 356 -12.94 -35.32 18.53
CA GLY A 356 -13.06 -34.24 17.55
C GLY A 356 -14.07 -34.54 16.42
N ALA A 357 -14.17 -35.79 16.02
CA ALA A 357 -15.18 -36.23 15.02
C ALA A 357 -16.62 -36.12 15.60
N GLU A 358 -16.82 -36.54 16.83
CA GLU A 358 -18.13 -36.45 17.51
C GLU A 358 -18.53 -35.00 17.78
N ILE A 359 -17.61 -34.14 18.18
CA ILE A 359 -17.85 -32.70 18.32
C ILE A 359 -18.33 -32.12 16.97
N ARG A 360 -17.63 -32.40 15.87
CA ARG A 360 -18.03 -31.92 14.53
C ARG A 360 -19.42 -32.46 14.13
N ARG A 361 -19.71 -33.72 14.43
CA ARG A 361 -21.02 -34.29 14.15
C ARG A 361 -22.14 -33.56 14.90
N ARG A 362 -21.94 -33.28 16.20
CA ARG A 362 -22.90 -32.52 17.02
C ARG A 362 -23.02 -31.04 16.56
N GLN A 363 -21.93 -30.42 16.12
CA GLN A 363 -21.96 -29.10 15.51
C GLN A 363 -22.81 -29.08 14.23
N ASP A 364 -22.62 -30.06 13.33
CA ASP A 364 -23.41 -30.20 12.11
C ASP A 364 -24.89 -30.42 12.39
N LEU A 365 -25.22 -31.18 13.44
CA LEU A 365 -26.59 -31.37 13.88
C LEU A 365 -27.23 -30.07 14.40
N ALA A 366 -26.53 -29.35 15.27
CA ALA A 366 -26.97 -28.07 15.80
C ALA A 366 -27.17 -27.01 14.71
N ILE A 367 -26.34 -27.03 13.64
CA ILE A 367 -26.53 -26.18 12.47
C ILE A 367 -27.84 -26.54 11.75
N LYS A 368 -28.13 -27.83 11.54
CA LYS A 368 -29.37 -28.28 10.92
C LYS A 368 -30.60 -27.87 11.74
N GLU A 369 -30.57 -28.04 13.04
CA GLU A 369 -31.62 -27.61 13.95
C GLU A 369 -31.83 -26.09 13.95
N ARG A 370 -30.74 -25.31 13.90
CA ARG A 370 -30.83 -23.84 13.80
C ARG A 370 -31.48 -23.39 12.50
N LEU A 371 -31.20 -24.09 11.39
CA LEU A 371 -31.78 -23.80 10.08
C LEU A 371 -33.24 -24.23 9.93
N ALA A 372 -33.68 -25.25 10.69
CA ALA A 372 -35.06 -25.71 10.72
C ALA A 372 -35.98 -24.74 11.50
N LYS A 373 -35.45 -23.91 12.39
CA LYS A 373 -36.20 -22.87 13.12
C LYS A 373 -36.46 -21.68 12.21
N PRO A 374 -37.71 -21.21 12.08
CA PRO A 374 -37.98 -20.00 11.30
C PRO A 374 -37.17 -18.81 11.88
N SER A 375 -36.63 -17.98 10.99
CA SER A 375 -35.98 -16.73 11.38
C SER A 375 -37.01 -15.81 12.04
N VAL A 376 -36.77 -15.41 13.27
CA VAL A 376 -37.59 -14.44 14.00
C VAL A 376 -37.40 -13.05 13.40
#